data_fb34698aaf04696273eac000b8f7dee2
#
_entry.id   fb34698aaf04696273eac000b8f7dee2
#
_cell.length_a   1.000
_cell.length_b   1.000
_cell.length_c   1.000
_cell.angle_alpha   90.00
_cell.angle_beta   90.00
_cell.angle_gamma   90.00
#
_symmetry.space_group_name_H-M   'P 1'
#
loop_
_entity.id
_entity.type
_entity.pdbx_description
1 polymer ?
#
loop_
_entity_poly.entity_id
_entity_poly.type
_entity_poly.pdbx_seq_one_letter_code
_entity_poly.pdbx_strand_id
1 'polypeptide(L)'
;SETEGNPGGSGSLHGFNYEFSRLYEPEMEDYSQSLLDNAEGFSETAIVVIGRVSGESNDSPKVQYKNCSGTGMPDEQYIDKTRTYLEISTEEEALLEYVGETYENVIVLINSTNVMELGFMETIPGLDSCLVVATTGSAGAKAIPGILYGDINPSGKLADTYAYDLSTSSTYVDTGTGNDTTNFY
;
A
#
# COMPACT_ATOMS: atom_id res chain seq x y z
N SER A 1 -18.30 12.00 -14.67
CA SER A 1 -18.31 11.00 -13.62
C SER A 1 -17.58 11.61 -12.44
N GLU A 2 -18.33 11.95 -11.44
CA GLU A 2 -17.80 12.39 -10.17
C GLU A 2 -17.05 11.20 -9.60
N THR A 3 -15.77 11.33 -9.42
CA THR A 3 -14.99 10.44 -8.56
C THR A 3 -15.45 10.72 -7.13
N GLU A 4 -16.49 10.03 -6.71
CA GLU A 4 -16.84 9.98 -5.31
C GLU A 4 -15.66 9.38 -4.56
N GLY A 5 -15.22 10.13 -3.56
CA GLY A 5 -14.31 9.62 -2.57
C GLY A 5 -12.85 9.75 -2.91
N ASN A 6 -12.40 11.00 -3.00
CA ASN A 6 -11.02 11.30 -2.70
C ASN A 6 -10.96 11.75 -1.24
N PRO A 7 -10.84 10.84 -0.27
CA PRO A 7 -10.78 11.17 1.13
C PRO A 7 -9.39 11.72 1.44
N GLY A 8 -9.22 13.02 1.18
CA GLY A 8 -8.00 13.72 1.47
C GLY A 8 -7.98 14.25 2.90
N GLY A 9 -6.91 14.01 3.62
CA GLY A 9 -6.56 14.84 4.75
C GLY A 9 -6.14 16.22 4.26
N SER A 10 -6.53 17.27 4.95
CA SER A 10 -6.02 18.62 4.70
C SER A 10 -4.99 18.98 5.74
N GLY A 11 -3.85 19.49 5.31
CA GLY A 11 -2.81 20.02 6.16
C GLY A 11 -2.45 21.44 5.78
N SER A 12 -1.82 22.16 6.66
CA SER A 12 -1.26 23.47 6.38
C SER A 12 0.17 23.54 6.88
N LEU A 13 1.09 23.81 5.99
CA LEU A 13 2.48 24.06 6.31
C LEU A 13 2.89 25.40 5.70
N HIS A 14 3.37 26.32 6.51
CA HIS A 14 3.82 27.65 6.07
C HIS A 14 2.78 28.43 5.23
N GLY A 15 1.51 28.29 5.55
CA GLY A 15 0.42 29.01 4.89
C GLY A 15 -0.06 28.39 3.58
N PHE A 16 0.47 27.25 3.18
CA PHE A 16 -0.07 26.47 2.07
C PHE A 16 -1.06 25.44 2.59
N ASN A 17 -2.25 25.42 2.01
CA ASN A 17 -3.20 24.34 2.23
C ASN A 17 -2.97 23.27 1.17
N TYR A 18 -2.88 22.02 1.60
CA TYR A 18 -2.78 20.86 0.71
C TYR A 18 -3.72 19.77 1.20
N GLU A 19 -4.24 19.04 0.26
CA GLU A 19 -5.09 17.89 0.51
C GLU A 19 -4.31 16.62 0.16
N PHE A 20 -4.29 15.67 1.08
CA PHE A 20 -3.73 14.36 0.85
C PHE A 20 -4.85 13.38 0.56
N SER A 21 -4.77 12.77 -0.59
CA SER A 21 -5.61 11.63 -0.92
C SER A 21 -4.87 10.36 -0.56
N ARG A 22 -5.52 9.49 0.18
CA ARG A 22 -5.04 8.13 0.33
C ARG A 22 -5.70 7.25 -0.70
N LEU A 23 -4.88 6.48 -1.38
CA LEU A 23 -5.37 5.37 -2.17
C LEU A 23 -5.69 4.23 -1.19
N TYR A 24 -6.81 3.59 -1.39
CA TYR A 24 -7.19 2.36 -0.71
C TYR A 24 -7.72 1.39 -1.76
N GLU A 25 -7.53 0.12 -1.51
CA GLU A 25 -8.03 -0.92 -2.37
C GLU A 25 -9.55 -1.07 -2.17
N PRO A 26 -10.38 -1.12 -3.22
CA PRO A 26 -11.79 -1.41 -3.10
C PRO A 26 -12.03 -2.89 -2.75
N GLU A 27 -13.23 -3.21 -2.30
CA GLU A 27 -13.63 -4.60 -2.11
C GLU A 27 -13.68 -5.34 -3.46
N MET A 28 -13.37 -6.63 -3.47
CA MET A 28 -13.37 -7.43 -4.71
C MET A 28 -14.73 -7.43 -5.41
N GLU A 29 -15.82 -7.22 -4.67
CA GLU A 29 -17.19 -7.11 -5.19
C GLU A 29 -17.42 -5.85 -6.03
N ASP A 30 -16.60 -4.81 -5.84
CA ASP A 30 -16.66 -3.55 -6.60
C ASP A 30 -16.05 -3.68 -8.00
N TYR A 31 -15.28 -4.73 -8.24
CA TYR A 31 -14.75 -5.01 -9.57
C TYR A 31 -15.81 -5.65 -10.47
N SER A 32 -16.07 -5.04 -11.62
CA SER A 32 -16.97 -5.65 -12.58
C SER A 32 -16.36 -6.91 -13.20
N GLN A 33 -17.16 -7.95 -13.41
CA GLN A 33 -16.69 -9.19 -14.03
C GLN A 33 -16.03 -8.92 -15.39
N SER A 34 -16.55 -7.99 -16.17
CA SER A 34 -15.95 -7.63 -17.46
C SER A 34 -14.57 -7.00 -17.34
N LEU A 35 -14.26 -6.31 -16.23
CA LEU A 35 -12.93 -5.78 -15.98
C LEU A 35 -11.96 -6.93 -15.67
N LEU A 36 -12.37 -7.85 -14.81
CA LEU A 36 -11.56 -9.02 -14.46
C LEU A 36 -11.28 -9.91 -15.67
N ASP A 37 -12.34 -10.26 -16.43
CA ASP A 37 -12.21 -11.05 -17.66
C ASP A 37 -11.26 -10.39 -18.69
N ASN A 38 -11.33 -9.07 -18.84
CA ASN A 38 -10.44 -8.34 -19.74
C ASN A 38 -8.99 -8.34 -19.25
N ALA A 39 -8.77 -8.21 -17.94
CA ALA A 39 -7.44 -8.25 -17.36
C ALA A 39 -6.81 -9.65 -17.52
N GLU A 40 -7.54 -10.70 -17.21
CA GLU A 40 -7.13 -12.10 -17.41
C GLU A 40 -6.80 -12.40 -18.87
N GLY A 41 -7.63 -11.93 -19.80
CA GLY A 41 -7.40 -12.10 -21.23
C GLY A 41 -6.26 -11.28 -21.82
N PHE A 42 -5.74 -10.30 -21.06
CA PHE A 42 -4.69 -9.40 -21.52
C PHE A 42 -3.28 -9.95 -21.31
N SER A 43 -3.02 -10.61 -20.18
CA SER A 43 -1.68 -11.09 -19.82
C SER A 43 -1.76 -12.25 -18.83
N GLU A 44 -0.80 -13.16 -18.91
CA GLU A 44 -0.54 -14.20 -17.89
C GLU A 44 0.22 -13.67 -16.67
N THR A 45 0.61 -12.38 -16.69
CA THR A 45 1.35 -11.75 -15.62
C THR A 45 0.55 -10.60 -15.01
N ALA A 46 0.37 -10.61 -13.70
CA ALA A 46 -0.19 -9.52 -12.93
C ALA A 46 0.91 -8.73 -12.22
N ILE A 47 0.76 -7.40 -12.19
CA ILE A 47 1.61 -6.50 -11.41
C ILE A 47 0.71 -5.76 -10.43
N VAL A 48 0.87 -6.03 -9.13
CA VAL A 48 0.12 -5.38 -8.07
C VAL A 48 0.99 -4.33 -7.40
N VAL A 49 0.46 -3.13 -7.20
CA VAL A 49 1.19 -2.03 -6.55
C VAL A 49 0.56 -1.75 -5.20
N ILE A 50 1.29 -2.06 -4.13
CA ILE A 50 0.89 -1.72 -2.77
C ILE A 50 1.54 -0.39 -2.39
N GLY A 51 0.71 0.62 -2.11
CA GLY A 51 1.16 1.97 -1.80
C GLY A 51 0.88 2.39 -0.36
N ARG A 52 1.83 3.11 0.24
CA ARG A 52 1.62 3.78 1.53
C ARG A 52 2.05 5.24 1.41
N VAL A 53 1.18 6.13 1.87
CA VAL A 53 1.41 7.57 1.78
C VAL A 53 1.72 8.12 3.16
N SER A 54 2.89 8.70 3.27
CA SER A 54 3.33 9.48 4.43
C SER A 54 4.36 10.50 3.99
N GLY A 55 4.67 11.46 4.82
CA GLY A 55 5.67 12.47 4.50
C GLY A 55 5.79 13.52 5.59
N GLU A 56 6.57 14.54 5.32
CA GLU A 56 6.78 15.65 6.24
C GLU A 56 5.45 16.26 6.67
N SER A 57 5.23 16.39 7.97
CA SER A 57 3.99 16.88 8.58
C SER A 57 2.74 16.03 8.30
N ASN A 58 2.92 14.82 7.81
CA ASN A 58 1.85 13.88 7.54
C ASN A 58 2.32 12.44 7.82
N ASP A 59 2.38 12.11 9.10
CA ASP A 59 2.82 10.80 9.55
C ASP A 59 1.86 9.69 9.09
N SER A 60 2.37 8.48 9.03
CA SER A 60 1.57 7.30 8.75
C SER A 60 0.50 7.12 9.83
N PRO A 61 -0.72 6.74 9.45
CA PRO A 61 -1.74 6.38 10.42
C PRO A 61 -1.40 5.08 11.15
N LYS A 62 -2.08 4.86 12.27
CA LYS A 62 -1.89 3.68 13.10
C LYS A 62 -2.54 2.43 12.52
N VAL A 63 -3.72 2.61 11.98
CA VAL A 63 -4.55 1.55 11.44
C VAL A 63 -5.01 1.87 10.03
N GLN A 64 -5.57 0.91 9.35
CA GLN A 64 -6.09 1.06 7.98
C GLN A 64 -7.34 1.94 7.98
N TYR A 65 -7.34 3.02 7.18
CA TYR A 65 -8.52 3.84 6.97
C TYR A 65 -8.50 4.63 5.65
N LYS A 66 -9.68 4.97 5.18
CA LYS A 66 -9.90 5.60 3.88
C LYS A 66 -9.48 7.07 3.86
N ASN A 67 -9.64 7.78 4.99
CA ASN A 67 -9.38 9.20 5.08
C ASN A 67 -8.56 9.53 6.34
N CYS A 68 -7.52 10.32 6.20
CA CYS A 68 -6.62 10.71 7.28
C CYS A 68 -6.71 12.19 7.65
N SER A 69 -7.87 12.79 7.59
CA SER A 69 -8.05 14.18 7.98
C SER A 69 -8.26 14.34 9.48
N GLY A 70 -7.20 14.59 10.22
CA GLY A 70 -7.27 15.11 11.56
C GLY A 70 -7.63 14.12 12.67
N THR A 71 -8.03 14.65 13.81
CA THR A 71 -8.38 13.91 15.02
C THR A 71 -9.85 13.53 15.05
N GLY A 72 -10.18 12.33 15.51
CA GLY A 72 -11.56 11.91 15.74
C GLY A 72 -12.30 11.49 14.47
N MET A 73 -11.71 10.60 13.73
CA MET A 73 -12.35 10.05 12.54
C MET A 73 -13.59 9.24 12.86
N PRO A 74 -14.69 9.42 12.10
CA PRO A 74 -15.84 8.54 12.17
C PRO A 74 -15.47 7.09 11.86
N ASP A 75 -16.20 6.15 12.46
CA ASP A 75 -15.93 4.71 12.30
C ASP A 75 -16.00 4.25 10.85
N GLU A 76 -16.86 4.83 10.05
CA GLU A 76 -17.01 4.54 8.62
C GLU A 76 -15.79 4.89 7.76
N GLN A 77 -14.85 5.65 8.31
CA GLN A 77 -13.61 5.97 7.62
C GLN A 77 -12.52 4.92 7.81
N TYR A 78 -12.68 4.01 8.76
CA TYR A 78 -11.76 2.91 8.94
C TYR A 78 -12.03 1.81 7.92
N ILE A 79 -10.95 1.29 7.33
CA ILE A 79 -10.99 0.05 6.54
C ILE A 79 -10.94 -1.12 7.52
N ASP A 80 -9.85 -1.19 8.30
CA ASP A 80 -9.64 -2.23 9.30
C ASP A 80 -8.95 -1.64 10.53
N LYS A 81 -9.59 -1.78 11.71
CA LYS A 81 -9.03 -1.32 12.98
C LYS A 81 -8.10 -2.34 13.64
N THR A 82 -8.06 -3.55 13.14
CA THR A 82 -7.26 -4.63 13.68
C THR A 82 -5.89 -4.74 13.04
N ARG A 83 -5.71 -4.13 11.87
CA ARG A 83 -4.46 -4.10 11.12
C ARG A 83 -3.79 -2.73 11.19
N THR A 84 -2.48 -2.72 11.30
CA THR A 84 -1.72 -1.49 11.20
C THR A 84 -1.66 -0.99 9.75
N TYR A 85 -1.37 0.28 9.56
CA TYR A 85 -1.23 0.86 8.21
C TYR A 85 -0.04 0.25 7.44
N LEU A 86 0.90 -0.34 8.13
CA LEU A 86 2.09 -0.95 7.52
C LEU A 86 1.92 -2.45 7.21
N GLU A 87 0.78 -3.04 7.57
CA GLU A 87 0.30 -4.32 7.06
C GLU A 87 -0.49 -4.12 5.77
N ILE A 88 -0.75 -5.16 5.01
CA ILE A 88 -1.74 -5.12 3.93
C ILE A 88 -3.16 -5.04 4.52
N SER A 89 -4.06 -4.32 3.84
CA SER A 89 -5.47 -4.29 4.23
C SER A 89 -6.17 -5.61 3.87
N THR A 90 -7.37 -5.81 4.39
CA THR A 90 -8.20 -6.96 4.05
C THR A 90 -8.52 -6.99 2.55
N GLU A 91 -8.75 -5.82 1.96
CA GLU A 91 -9.04 -5.67 0.53
C GLU A 91 -7.81 -5.94 -0.33
N GLU A 92 -6.63 -5.43 0.09
CA GLU A 92 -5.35 -5.74 -0.57
C GLU A 92 -5.02 -7.23 -0.50
N GLU A 93 -5.30 -7.88 0.64
CA GLU A 93 -5.14 -9.32 0.80
C GLU A 93 -6.04 -10.09 -0.17
N ALA A 94 -7.33 -9.75 -0.22
CA ALA A 94 -8.27 -10.38 -1.15
C ALA A 94 -7.86 -10.21 -2.62
N LEU A 95 -7.37 -9.02 -3.00
CA LEU A 95 -6.82 -8.80 -4.34
C LEU A 95 -5.60 -9.68 -4.60
N LEU A 96 -4.67 -9.77 -3.65
CA LEU A 96 -3.46 -10.58 -3.79
C LEU A 96 -3.77 -12.08 -3.88
N GLU A 97 -4.73 -12.56 -3.09
CA GLU A 97 -5.24 -13.93 -3.19
C GLU A 97 -5.84 -14.21 -4.58
N TYR A 98 -6.71 -13.31 -5.05
CA TYR A 98 -7.33 -13.44 -6.38
C TYR A 98 -6.28 -13.49 -7.50
N VAL A 99 -5.30 -12.58 -7.49
CA VAL A 99 -4.29 -12.59 -8.56
C VAL A 99 -3.35 -13.79 -8.45
N GLY A 100 -3.02 -14.23 -7.24
CA GLY A 100 -2.21 -15.42 -7.00
C GLY A 100 -2.87 -16.72 -7.47
N GLU A 101 -4.21 -16.78 -7.42
CA GLU A 101 -4.97 -17.92 -7.92
C GLU A 101 -5.20 -17.87 -9.44
N THR A 102 -5.23 -16.65 -10.03
CA THR A 102 -5.67 -16.43 -11.39
C THR A 102 -4.53 -16.35 -12.40
N TYR A 103 -3.41 -15.74 -12.02
CA TYR A 103 -2.31 -15.43 -12.94
C TYR A 103 -1.14 -16.40 -12.77
N GLU A 104 -0.47 -16.70 -13.89
CA GLU A 104 0.71 -17.57 -13.88
C GLU A 104 1.93 -16.92 -13.20
N ASN A 105 2.04 -15.59 -13.32
CA ASN A 105 3.13 -14.83 -12.70
C ASN A 105 2.58 -13.60 -11.98
N VAL A 106 2.94 -13.42 -10.72
CA VAL A 106 2.51 -12.26 -9.93
C VAL A 106 3.72 -11.52 -9.35
N ILE A 107 3.82 -10.24 -9.69
CA ILE A 107 4.87 -9.35 -9.22
C ILE A 107 4.25 -8.27 -8.31
N VAL A 108 4.71 -8.18 -7.08
CA VAL A 108 4.26 -7.16 -6.14
C VAL A 108 5.28 -6.01 -6.10
N LEU A 109 4.82 -4.78 -6.28
CA LEU A 109 5.62 -3.57 -6.16
C LEU A 109 5.24 -2.84 -4.89
N ILE A 110 6.18 -2.66 -3.97
CA ILE A 110 5.98 -1.89 -2.75
C ILE A 110 6.38 -0.43 -2.99
N ASN A 111 5.39 0.44 -3.10
CA ASN A 111 5.56 1.88 -3.25
C ASN A 111 5.34 2.58 -1.90
N SER A 112 6.28 2.39 -1.01
CA SER A 112 6.27 2.95 0.34
C SER A 112 7.66 3.40 0.74
N THR A 113 7.77 4.53 1.44
CA THR A 113 9.00 4.96 2.12
C THR A 113 9.16 4.33 3.49
N ASN A 114 8.07 3.81 4.04
CA ASN A 114 8.07 3.11 5.31
C ASN A 114 8.28 1.61 5.10
N VAL A 115 8.92 0.98 6.06
CA VAL A 115 9.07 -0.47 6.08
C VAL A 115 7.72 -1.11 6.37
N MET A 116 7.20 -1.84 5.40
CA MET A 116 5.95 -2.59 5.53
C MET A 116 6.19 -4.02 6.02
N GLU A 117 5.17 -4.62 6.57
CA GLU A 117 5.16 -6.06 6.79
C GLU A 117 5.09 -6.79 5.45
N LEU A 118 5.94 -7.78 5.24
CA LEU A 118 6.01 -8.55 4.00
C LEU A 118 5.74 -10.05 4.18
N GLY A 119 5.25 -10.48 5.33
CA GLY A 119 4.92 -11.88 5.59
C GLY A 119 3.90 -12.46 4.61
N PHE A 120 3.02 -11.64 4.06
CA PHE A 120 2.04 -12.03 3.07
C PHE A 120 2.67 -12.63 1.79
N MET A 121 3.87 -12.23 1.43
CA MET A 121 4.59 -12.79 0.28
C MET A 121 4.89 -14.29 0.41
N GLU A 122 4.91 -14.82 1.62
CA GLU A 122 5.13 -16.25 1.85
C GLU A 122 3.86 -17.00 2.26
N THR A 123 2.85 -16.27 2.74
CA THR A 123 1.59 -16.86 3.19
C THR A 123 0.52 -16.93 2.12
N ILE A 124 0.53 -15.99 1.16
CA ILE A 124 -0.41 -16.00 0.03
C ILE A 124 0.21 -16.80 -1.13
N PRO A 125 -0.41 -17.90 -1.57
CA PRO A 125 0.10 -18.70 -2.67
C PRO A 125 0.07 -17.94 -4.01
N GLY A 126 1.01 -18.24 -4.89
CA GLY A 126 1.05 -17.68 -6.25
C GLY A 126 1.68 -16.30 -6.38
N LEU A 127 2.20 -15.71 -5.29
CA LEU A 127 3.00 -14.50 -5.36
C LEU A 127 4.47 -14.85 -5.64
N ASP A 128 5.01 -14.46 -6.79
CA ASP A 128 6.33 -14.93 -7.24
C ASP A 128 7.47 -14.02 -6.84
N SER A 129 7.26 -12.71 -6.85
CA SER A 129 8.32 -11.75 -6.57
C SER A 129 7.81 -10.44 -5.99
N CYS A 130 8.69 -9.78 -5.21
CA CYS A 130 8.43 -8.48 -4.62
C CYS A 130 9.59 -7.52 -4.92
N LEU A 131 9.25 -6.32 -5.39
CA LEU A 131 10.21 -5.24 -5.62
C LEU A 131 9.84 -4.02 -4.79
N VAL A 132 10.71 -3.62 -3.89
CA VAL A 132 10.56 -2.36 -3.15
C VAL A 132 11.05 -1.22 -4.02
N VAL A 133 10.12 -0.38 -4.47
CA VAL A 133 10.41 0.75 -5.37
C VAL A 133 10.50 2.08 -4.64
N ALA A 134 10.07 2.13 -3.37
CA ALA A 134 10.05 3.34 -2.55
C ALA A 134 9.41 4.53 -3.30
N THR A 135 9.94 5.74 -3.10
CA THR A 135 9.49 6.96 -3.79
C THR A 135 10.36 7.22 -5.01
N THR A 136 9.97 6.71 -6.15
CA THR A 136 10.73 6.88 -7.40
C THR A 136 10.52 8.25 -8.05
N GLY A 137 9.45 8.96 -7.68
CA GLY A 137 9.02 10.14 -8.41
C GLY A 137 8.67 9.84 -9.88
N SER A 138 8.26 10.85 -10.62
CA SER A 138 7.79 10.69 -11.99
C SER A 138 8.89 10.27 -12.98
N ALA A 139 10.13 10.60 -12.71
CA ALA A 139 11.25 10.23 -13.57
C ALA A 139 11.78 8.83 -13.25
N GLY A 140 11.90 8.47 -11.98
CA GLY A 140 12.43 7.18 -11.55
C GLY A 140 11.49 6.01 -11.88
N ALA A 141 10.18 6.25 -11.90
CA ALA A 141 9.20 5.23 -12.29
C ALA A 141 9.45 4.64 -13.69
N LYS A 142 10.12 5.38 -14.57
CA LYS A 142 10.51 4.90 -15.92
C LYS A 142 11.51 3.74 -15.89
N ALA A 143 12.24 3.57 -14.79
CA ALA A 143 13.19 2.47 -14.65
C ALA A 143 12.50 1.14 -14.32
N ILE A 144 11.30 1.18 -13.72
CA ILE A 144 10.58 -0.03 -13.27
C ILE A 144 10.35 -1.01 -14.43
N PRO A 145 9.78 -0.61 -15.58
CA PRO A 145 9.64 -1.53 -16.71
C PRO A 145 10.95 -2.18 -17.14
N GLY A 146 12.04 -1.41 -17.21
CA GLY A 146 13.35 -1.95 -17.56
C GLY A 146 13.86 -3.02 -16.58
N ILE A 147 13.54 -2.89 -15.30
CA ILE A 147 13.84 -3.90 -14.29
C ILE A 147 12.96 -5.14 -14.50
N LEU A 148 11.67 -4.96 -14.68
CA LEU A 148 10.72 -6.06 -14.83
C LEU A 148 10.95 -6.88 -16.12
N TYR A 149 11.41 -6.23 -17.18
CA TYR A 149 11.78 -6.91 -18.44
C TYR A 149 13.24 -7.42 -18.48
N GLY A 150 14.01 -7.17 -17.42
CA GLY A 150 15.38 -7.65 -17.31
C GLY A 150 16.42 -6.83 -18.09
N ASP A 151 16.04 -5.68 -18.64
CA ASP A 151 16.98 -4.75 -19.30
C ASP A 151 17.90 -4.07 -18.30
N ILE A 152 17.43 -3.91 -17.08
CA ILE A 152 18.15 -3.28 -15.96
C ILE A 152 18.22 -4.28 -14.81
N ASN A 153 19.45 -4.59 -14.36
CA ASN A 153 19.63 -5.37 -13.14
C ASN A 153 19.71 -4.42 -11.93
N PRO A 154 18.70 -4.42 -11.03
CA PRO A 154 18.72 -3.54 -9.87
C PRO A 154 19.86 -3.93 -8.93
N SER A 155 20.73 -2.98 -8.60
CA SER A 155 21.84 -3.18 -7.67
C SER A 155 21.55 -2.69 -6.26
N GLY A 156 20.38 -2.07 -6.05
CA GLY A 156 19.93 -1.60 -4.75
C GLY A 156 19.71 -2.75 -3.77
N LYS A 157 19.98 -2.47 -2.50
CA LYS A 157 19.69 -3.37 -1.39
C LYS A 157 18.72 -2.68 -0.46
N LEU A 158 17.93 -3.47 0.26
CA LEU A 158 17.05 -2.96 1.30
C LEU A 158 17.91 -2.29 2.38
N ALA A 159 17.51 -1.09 2.79
CA ALA A 159 18.18 -0.33 3.85
C ALA A 159 17.86 -0.91 5.24
N ASP A 160 16.70 -1.54 5.37
CA ASP A 160 16.18 -2.08 6.63
C ASP A 160 15.82 -3.57 6.48
N THR A 161 15.61 -4.21 7.62
CA THR A 161 15.04 -5.55 7.68
C THR A 161 13.52 -5.45 7.65
N TYR A 162 12.89 -6.09 6.67
CA TYR A 162 11.45 -6.20 6.60
C TYR A 162 10.97 -7.38 7.44
N ALA A 163 10.01 -7.10 8.31
CA ALA A 163 9.48 -8.12 9.21
C ALA A 163 8.42 -8.99 8.49
N TYR A 164 8.37 -10.23 8.88
CA TYR A 164 7.26 -11.13 8.58
C TYR A 164 5.98 -10.73 9.29
N ASP A 165 6.13 -10.30 10.52
CA ASP A 165 5.09 -9.92 11.44
C ASP A 165 5.63 -8.76 12.27
N LEU A 166 5.07 -7.58 12.06
CA LEU A 166 5.48 -6.34 12.73
C LEU A 166 5.28 -6.42 14.24
N SER A 167 4.35 -7.23 14.73
CA SER A 167 4.11 -7.43 16.17
C SER A 167 5.32 -8.00 16.90
N THR A 168 6.24 -8.61 16.16
CA THR A 168 7.51 -9.13 16.71
C THR A 168 8.57 -8.05 16.89
N SER A 169 8.35 -6.86 16.33
CA SER A 169 9.27 -5.73 16.50
C SER A 169 9.16 -5.14 17.90
N SER A 170 10.30 -4.84 18.50
CA SER A 170 10.35 -4.18 19.82
C SER A 170 9.74 -2.78 19.81
N THR A 171 9.61 -2.15 18.64
CA THR A 171 9.02 -0.82 18.46
C THR A 171 7.52 -0.86 18.22
N TYR A 172 6.93 -2.04 17.99
CA TYR A 172 5.52 -2.19 17.69
C TYR A 172 4.59 -1.69 18.81
N VAL A 173 4.99 -1.91 20.06
CA VAL A 173 4.21 -1.50 21.25
C VAL A 173 4.39 -0.02 21.63
N ASP A 174 5.49 0.59 21.18
CA ASP A 174 5.83 2.00 21.43
C ASP A 174 5.24 2.97 20.41
N THR A 175 4.28 2.51 19.66
CA THR A 175 3.55 3.34 18.70
C THR A 175 2.72 4.38 19.42
N GLY A 176 3.38 5.38 19.93
CA GLY A 176 2.89 6.66 20.41
C GLY A 176 1.59 6.67 21.22
N THR A 177 1.53 7.55 22.18
CA THR A 177 0.30 7.94 22.90
C THR A 177 -0.62 8.83 22.06
N GLY A 178 -0.42 8.88 20.73
CA GLY A 178 -1.19 9.68 19.81
C GLY A 178 -2.63 9.18 19.65
N ASN A 179 -3.48 10.05 19.16
CA ASN A 179 -4.82 9.67 18.72
C ASN A 179 -4.73 8.55 17.68
N ASP A 180 -5.76 7.73 17.57
CA ASP A 180 -5.82 6.61 16.61
C ASP A 180 -5.59 7.00 15.15
N THR A 181 -5.61 8.30 14.85
CA THR A 181 -5.46 8.88 13.51
C THR A 181 -4.06 9.39 13.20
N THR A 182 -3.20 9.56 14.20
CA THR A 182 -1.82 9.99 13.98
C THR A 182 -0.88 9.06 14.70
N ASN A 183 0.09 8.60 13.98
CA ASN A 183 1.15 7.80 14.53
C ASN A 183 2.46 8.51 14.50
N PHE A 184 3.18 8.34 15.57
CA PHE A 184 4.56 8.72 15.68
C PHE A 184 5.36 7.42 15.88
N TYR A 185 6.17 7.10 14.92
CA TYR A 185 7.19 6.08 15.02
C TYR A 185 8.52 6.70 15.41
#